data_06c663bcf98152a077a216d52054705a
#
_entry.id   06c663bcf98152a077a216d52054705a
#
_cell.length_a   1.000
_cell.length_b   1.000
_cell.length_c   1.000
_cell.angle_alpha   90.00
_cell.angle_beta   90.00
_cell.angle_gamma   90.00
#
_symmetry.space_group_name_H-M   'P 1'
#
loop_
_entity.id
_entity.type
_entity.pdbx_description
1 polymer ?
#
loop_
_entity_poly.entity_id
_entity_poly.type
_entity_poly.pdbx_seq_one_letter_code
_entity_poly.pdbx_strand_id
1 'polypeptide(L)'
;MASPPSTLPRFAFLTPRTLPPASKIEGRVAVLDVAFASEGAGAGFEKTTLPFIRGLGSRLAAWVDHHDHDRHVDYKDDPRFVLATKAEHGACPELVTPEVVGRAGPVDTVAMHLDLDGLYSGAKWVLGGVEPYEGADDDARAIDTRRGQPGPIAARIDRALRARFRDETLKHRVIQFLLAHGKAPVLWQEIEAAAREIDPLLDESKRLAERYQLIDGIAYVESAGRPYDKTELLLIGQERSPVAVVRDSGALTIAADFESGLDFVKMFDLGGGMPTRVTLPEARRAEVMSKLAAALAARAGRPAGVV
;
A
#
# COMPACT_ATOMS: atom_id res chain seq x y z
N MET A 1 -21.84 23.48 13.08
CA MET A 1 -20.93 23.20 11.95
C MET A 1 -19.70 24.07 12.18
N ALA A 2 -18.54 23.49 12.45
CA ALA A 2 -17.30 24.24 12.54
C ALA A 2 -16.91 24.71 11.13
N SER A 3 -16.55 25.97 10.98
CA SER A 3 -16.01 26.51 9.70
C SER A 3 -14.76 25.71 9.34
N PRO A 4 -14.54 25.39 8.06
CA PRO A 4 -13.32 24.72 7.63
C PRO A 4 -12.10 25.58 8.02
N PRO A 5 -10.97 24.97 8.39
CA PRO A 5 -9.75 25.73 8.68
C PRO A 5 -9.37 26.58 7.47
N SER A 6 -8.93 27.79 7.71
CA SER A 6 -8.65 28.80 6.67
C SER A 6 -7.45 28.45 5.78
N THR A 7 -6.71 27.38 6.07
CA THR A 7 -5.57 26.89 5.29
C THR A 7 -5.59 25.35 5.25
N LEU A 8 -5.27 24.79 4.08
CA LEU A 8 -5.07 23.34 3.95
C LEU A 8 -3.88 22.89 4.82
N PRO A 9 -3.95 21.68 5.42
CA PRO A 9 -2.80 21.10 6.11
C PRO A 9 -1.66 20.85 5.12
N ARG A 10 -0.43 20.78 5.66
CA ARG A 10 0.72 20.30 4.89
C ARG A 10 0.56 18.81 4.60
N PHE A 11 1.12 18.36 3.48
CA PHE A 11 1.18 16.96 3.14
C PHE A 11 2.61 16.45 3.25
N ALA A 12 2.78 15.30 3.92
CA ALA A 12 4.05 14.60 4.04
C ALA A 12 3.88 13.16 3.52
N PHE A 13 4.75 12.75 2.59
CA PHE A 13 4.71 11.41 2.02
C PHE A 13 5.71 10.52 2.73
N LEU A 14 5.23 9.43 3.33
CA LEU A 14 6.00 8.54 4.18
C LEU A 14 6.03 7.12 3.62
N THR A 15 7.02 6.35 4.05
CA THR A 15 7.04 4.89 3.86
C THR A 15 7.37 4.21 5.18
N PRO A 16 6.85 3.01 5.46
CA PRO A 16 7.15 2.29 6.70
C PRO A 16 8.65 1.96 6.85
N ARG A 17 9.40 1.94 5.75
CA ARG A 17 10.84 1.64 5.77
C ARG A 17 11.71 2.82 6.19
N THR A 18 11.25 4.05 5.93
CA THR A 18 12.05 5.27 6.09
C THR A 18 11.19 6.39 6.66
N LEU A 19 10.81 6.26 7.93
CA LEU A 19 10.17 7.36 8.65
C LEU A 19 11.22 8.44 8.99
N PRO A 20 10.95 9.72 8.70
CA PRO A 20 11.83 10.80 9.10
C PRO A 20 11.82 10.97 10.64
N PRO A 21 12.80 11.64 11.22
CA PRO A 21 12.68 12.08 12.60
C PRO A 21 11.38 12.87 12.81
N ALA A 22 10.62 12.58 13.88
CA ALA A 22 9.35 13.24 14.16
C ALA A 22 9.45 14.77 14.27
N SER A 23 10.63 15.28 14.59
CA SER A 23 10.93 16.73 14.63
C SER A 23 10.88 17.41 13.26
N LYS A 24 10.97 16.65 12.17
CA LYS A 24 10.83 17.18 10.78
C LYS A 24 9.38 17.27 10.32
N ILE A 25 8.45 16.67 11.04
CA ILE A 25 7.02 16.80 10.77
C ILE A 25 6.46 17.87 11.71
N GLU A 26 5.90 18.92 11.11
CA GLU A 26 5.48 20.10 11.87
C GLU A 26 4.05 19.98 12.41
N GLY A 27 3.81 20.61 13.56
CA GLY A 27 2.50 20.77 14.15
C GLY A 27 1.85 19.47 14.63
N ARG A 28 0.53 19.47 14.64
CA ARG A 28 -0.32 18.34 14.99
C ARG A 28 -0.54 17.47 13.76
N VAL A 29 -0.39 16.14 13.89
CA VAL A 29 -0.19 15.24 12.77
C VAL A 29 -1.23 14.12 12.76
N ALA A 30 -1.89 13.90 11.61
CA ALA A 30 -2.57 12.65 11.28
C ALA A 30 -1.63 11.79 10.41
N VAL A 31 -1.50 10.52 10.74
CA VAL A 31 -0.74 9.52 9.96
C VAL A 31 -1.73 8.54 9.34
N LEU A 32 -1.69 8.40 8.01
CA LEU A 32 -2.67 7.64 7.24
C LEU A 32 -1.98 6.62 6.33
N ASP A 33 -2.42 5.37 6.38
CA ASP A 33 -1.93 4.30 5.51
C ASP A 33 -0.41 4.05 5.62
N VAL A 34 0.14 4.29 6.78
CA VAL A 34 1.55 4.01 7.04
C VAL A 34 1.64 2.80 7.97
N ALA A 35 1.93 1.65 7.40
CA ALA A 35 2.10 0.41 8.14
C ALA A 35 3.14 0.55 9.25
N PHE A 36 2.94 -0.14 10.36
CA PHE A 36 4.03 -0.33 11.31
C PHE A 36 5.17 -1.09 10.64
N ALA A 37 6.39 -0.64 10.85
CA ALA A 37 7.56 -1.22 10.19
C ALA A 37 7.80 -2.67 10.66
N SER A 38 7.85 -3.59 9.70
CA SER A 38 8.18 -4.99 9.96
C SER A 38 9.67 -5.27 9.74
N GLU A 39 10.19 -6.31 10.37
CA GLU A 39 11.59 -6.73 10.22
C GLU A 39 11.88 -7.23 8.79
N GLY A 40 10.89 -7.79 8.13
CA GLY A 40 11.00 -8.23 6.74
C GLY A 40 11.15 -7.08 5.74
N ALA A 41 10.68 -5.89 6.10
CA ALA A 41 10.70 -4.71 5.24
C ALA A 41 11.79 -3.69 5.61
N GLY A 42 12.49 -3.87 6.75
CA GLY A 42 13.48 -2.89 7.22
C GLY A 42 13.99 -3.17 8.62
N ALA A 43 14.16 -2.11 9.41
CA ALA A 43 14.71 -2.19 10.78
C ALA A 43 13.69 -2.62 11.85
N GLY A 44 12.42 -2.85 11.46
CA GLY A 44 11.36 -3.29 12.35
C GLY A 44 10.73 -2.16 13.18
N PHE A 45 9.67 -2.54 13.92
CA PHE A 45 8.84 -1.63 14.70
C PHE A 45 9.65 -0.84 15.73
N GLU A 46 10.46 -1.52 16.54
CA GLU A 46 11.20 -0.92 17.65
C GLU A 46 12.19 0.15 17.21
N LYS A 47 12.77 0.02 16.03
CA LYS A 47 13.79 0.93 15.51
C LYS A 47 13.23 2.01 14.59
N THR A 48 12.05 1.81 14.03
CA THR A 48 11.46 2.72 13.02
C THR A 48 10.17 3.37 13.52
N THR A 49 9.12 2.59 13.77
CA THR A 49 7.79 3.12 14.09
C THR A 49 7.70 3.65 15.50
N LEU A 50 8.19 2.90 16.48
CA LEU A 50 8.11 3.29 17.89
C LEU A 50 8.81 4.63 18.21
N PRO A 51 10.04 4.89 17.71
CA PRO A 51 10.68 6.20 17.90
C PRO A 51 9.91 7.34 17.25
N PHE A 52 9.26 7.10 16.09
CA PHE A 52 8.44 8.09 15.42
C PHE A 52 7.16 8.41 16.22
N ILE A 53 6.43 7.39 16.70
CA ILE A 53 5.26 7.56 17.57
C ILE A 53 5.65 8.34 18.84
N ARG A 54 6.72 7.93 19.51
CA ARG A 54 7.22 8.61 20.73
C ARG A 54 7.66 10.05 20.46
N GLY A 55 8.31 10.28 19.33
CA GLY A 55 8.77 11.60 18.93
C GLY A 55 7.64 12.56 18.55
N LEU A 56 6.52 12.06 18.03
CA LEU A 56 5.30 12.83 17.84
C LEU A 56 4.61 13.12 19.19
N GLY A 57 4.53 12.14 20.07
CA GLY A 57 3.94 12.29 21.41
C GLY A 57 2.51 12.84 21.37
N SER A 58 2.26 13.98 22.03
CA SER A 58 0.94 14.65 22.03
C SER A 58 0.59 15.31 20.71
N ARG A 59 1.52 15.47 19.80
CA ARG A 59 1.27 16.00 18.45
C ARG A 59 0.61 14.97 17.52
N LEU A 60 0.70 13.67 17.85
CA LEU A 60 -0.03 12.63 17.11
C LEU A 60 -1.54 12.79 17.37
N ALA A 61 -2.28 13.18 16.36
CA ALA A 61 -3.73 13.35 16.40
C ALA A 61 -4.47 12.06 16.08
N ALA A 62 -4.00 11.33 15.06
CA ALA A 62 -4.51 10.04 14.66
C ALA A 62 -3.43 9.23 13.92
N TRP A 63 -3.53 7.91 14.03
CA TRP A 63 -2.86 6.93 13.18
C TRP A 63 -3.91 5.98 12.64
N VAL A 64 -4.17 6.02 11.33
CA VAL A 64 -5.18 5.20 10.66
C VAL A 64 -4.48 4.30 9.67
N ASP A 65 -4.60 2.98 9.86
CA ASP A 65 -3.89 1.99 9.04
C ASP A 65 -4.65 0.67 8.95
N HIS A 66 -4.51 -0.05 7.86
CA HIS A 66 -5.16 -1.32 7.60
C HIS A 66 -4.18 -2.47 7.31
N HIS A 67 -2.91 -2.27 7.52
CA HIS A 67 -1.90 -3.31 7.37
C HIS A 67 -1.83 -4.20 8.61
N ASP A 68 -1.60 -5.50 8.39
CA ASP A 68 -1.44 -6.43 9.50
C ASP A 68 -0.14 -6.18 10.27
N HIS A 69 -0.23 -6.13 11.61
CA HIS A 69 0.97 -6.06 12.45
C HIS A 69 0.70 -6.57 13.88
N ASP A 70 1.63 -7.38 14.43
CA ASP A 70 1.49 -7.98 15.76
C ASP A 70 1.43 -6.93 16.88
N ARG A 71 2.02 -5.75 16.67
CA ARG A 71 2.05 -4.65 17.66
C ARG A 71 0.79 -3.81 17.68
N HIS A 72 -0.22 -4.07 16.85
CA HIS A 72 -1.49 -3.36 16.91
C HIS A 72 -2.17 -3.52 18.26
N VAL A 73 -2.01 -4.69 18.90
CA VAL A 73 -2.56 -4.96 20.23
C VAL A 73 -2.08 -3.98 21.30
N ASP A 74 -0.88 -3.41 21.15
CA ASP A 74 -0.29 -2.46 22.12
C ASP A 74 -0.99 -1.09 22.08
N TYR A 75 -1.74 -0.79 21.02
CA TYR A 75 -2.38 0.51 20.76
C TYR A 75 -3.90 0.46 20.72
N LYS A 76 -4.52 -0.71 20.89
CA LYS A 76 -5.97 -0.91 20.76
C LYS A 76 -6.82 -0.04 21.68
N ASP A 77 -6.28 0.34 22.84
CA ASP A 77 -6.98 1.15 23.85
C ASP A 77 -6.67 2.66 23.73
N ASP A 78 -5.81 3.06 22.79
CA ASP A 78 -5.49 4.47 22.53
C ASP A 78 -6.42 4.99 21.40
N PRO A 79 -7.35 5.91 21.71
CA PRO A 79 -8.34 6.38 20.74
C PRO A 79 -7.76 7.12 19.52
N ARG A 80 -6.47 7.44 19.55
CA ARG A 80 -5.77 8.03 18.40
C ARG A 80 -5.46 7.01 17.32
N PHE A 81 -5.46 5.70 17.64
CA PHE A 81 -5.14 4.64 16.70
C PHE A 81 -6.43 3.99 16.20
N VAL A 82 -6.55 3.92 14.88
CA VAL A 82 -7.60 3.19 14.16
C VAL A 82 -6.86 2.18 13.29
N LEU A 83 -6.68 0.99 13.84
CA LEU A 83 -5.86 -0.06 13.26
C LEU A 83 -6.75 -1.24 12.92
N ALA A 84 -6.72 -1.64 11.68
CA ALA A 84 -7.42 -2.81 11.17
C ALA A 84 -6.44 -3.77 10.49
N THR A 85 -6.95 -4.87 10.01
CA THR A 85 -6.22 -5.79 9.16
C THR A 85 -6.64 -5.63 7.70
N LYS A 86 -5.80 -6.07 6.79
CA LYS A 86 -6.11 -6.09 5.35
C LYS A 86 -7.36 -6.93 5.04
N ALA A 87 -7.63 -7.95 5.84
CA ALA A 87 -8.82 -8.78 5.69
C ALA A 87 -10.12 -8.07 6.13
N GLU A 88 -10.03 -7.15 7.09
CA GLU A 88 -11.17 -6.36 7.57
C GLU A 88 -11.47 -5.19 6.64
N HIS A 89 -10.42 -4.49 6.17
CA HIS A 89 -10.53 -3.34 5.28
C HIS A 89 -9.50 -3.44 4.15
N GLY A 90 -10.00 -3.56 2.93
CA GLY A 90 -9.17 -3.74 1.73
C GLY A 90 -8.35 -2.51 1.36
N ALA A 91 -8.76 -1.30 1.78
CA ALA A 91 -8.04 -0.06 1.58
C ALA A 91 -8.17 0.88 2.77
N CYS A 92 -7.14 1.66 3.07
CA CYS A 92 -7.09 2.57 4.21
C CYS A 92 -8.18 3.67 4.20
N PRO A 93 -8.60 4.28 3.05
CA PRO A 93 -9.63 5.31 3.07
C PRO A 93 -10.97 4.82 3.64
N GLU A 94 -11.27 3.52 3.64
CA GLU A 94 -12.47 2.97 4.29
C GLU A 94 -12.54 3.28 5.80
N LEU A 95 -11.38 3.39 6.44
CA LEU A 95 -11.24 3.72 7.87
C LEU A 95 -11.29 5.23 8.16
N VAL A 96 -11.11 6.08 7.16
CA VAL A 96 -11.13 7.53 7.30
C VAL A 96 -12.57 8.03 7.26
N THR A 97 -13.27 7.91 8.40
CA THR A 97 -14.68 8.31 8.54
C THR A 97 -14.82 9.71 9.13
N PRO A 98 -16.02 10.36 8.99
CA PRO A 98 -16.28 11.65 9.65
C PRO A 98 -16.08 11.62 11.17
N GLU A 99 -16.38 10.47 11.81
CA GLU A 99 -16.16 10.29 13.26
C GLU A 99 -14.69 10.27 13.62
N VAL A 100 -13.87 9.56 12.83
CA VAL A 100 -12.42 9.49 13.06
C VAL A 100 -11.79 10.87 12.89
N VAL A 101 -12.12 11.58 11.81
CA VAL A 101 -11.64 12.94 11.56
C VAL A 101 -12.13 13.92 12.63
N GLY A 102 -13.42 13.86 12.99
CA GLY A 102 -14.01 14.71 14.02
C GLY A 102 -13.40 14.50 15.41
N ARG A 103 -13.15 13.25 15.80
CA ARG A 103 -12.49 12.91 17.06
C ARG A 103 -11.04 13.41 17.09
N ALA A 104 -10.32 13.26 16.01
CA ALA A 104 -8.95 13.76 15.91
C ALA A 104 -8.89 15.30 15.95
N GLY A 105 -9.89 15.98 15.39
CA GLY A 105 -9.92 17.45 15.29
C GLY A 105 -8.89 18.01 14.31
N PRO A 106 -8.69 19.34 14.27
CA PRO A 106 -7.78 19.97 13.31
C PRO A 106 -6.34 19.48 13.42
N VAL A 107 -5.68 19.31 12.27
CA VAL A 107 -4.26 18.95 12.15
C VAL A 107 -3.52 19.93 11.26
N ASP A 108 -2.22 20.12 11.53
CA ASP A 108 -1.34 20.97 10.74
C ASP A 108 -0.69 20.22 9.58
N THR A 109 -0.51 18.89 9.76
CA THR A 109 0.10 18.01 8.77
C THR A 109 -0.70 16.71 8.63
N VAL A 110 -0.97 16.30 7.41
CA VAL A 110 -1.44 14.96 7.03
C VAL A 110 -0.25 14.22 6.44
N ALA A 111 0.27 13.25 7.19
CA ALA A 111 1.35 12.38 6.78
C ALA A 111 0.76 11.07 6.28
N MET A 112 1.06 10.68 5.04
CA MET A 112 0.39 9.55 4.39
C MET A 112 1.38 8.70 3.60
N HIS A 113 1.01 7.45 3.34
CA HIS A 113 1.74 6.61 2.39
C HIS A 113 1.65 7.22 0.99
N LEU A 114 2.59 6.84 0.13
CA LEU A 114 2.82 7.52 -1.14
C LEU A 114 2.16 6.85 -2.35
N ASP A 115 1.36 5.82 -2.13
CA ASP A 115 0.58 5.13 -3.15
C ASP A 115 -0.88 5.65 -3.23
N LEU A 116 -1.73 4.95 -3.97
CA LEU A 116 -3.05 5.47 -4.29
C LEU A 116 -3.93 5.59 -3.04
N ASP A 117 -4.04 4.54 -2.24
CA ASP A 117 -4.95 4.56 -1.09
C ASP A 117 -4.46 5.45 0.05
N GLY A 118 -3.15 5.62 0.20
CA GLY A 118 -2.58 6.66 1.05
C GLY A 118 -2.99 8.07 0.62
N LEU A 119 -2.90 8.38 -0.69
CA LEU A 119 -3.32 9.69 -1.20
C LEU A 119 -4.84 9.91 -1.11
N TYR A 120 -5.64 8.85 -1.34
CA TYR A 120 -7.10 8.89 -1.16
C TYR A 120 -7.46 9.11 0.31
N SER A 121 -6.80 8.43 1.23
CA SER A 121 -6.94 8.64 2.68
C SER A 121 -6.64 10.08 3.07
N GLY A 122 -5.56 10.67 2.52
CA GLY A 122 -5.17 12.05 2.75
C GLY A 122 -6.20 13.05 2.23
N ALA A 123 -6.71 12.86 1.01
CA ALA A 123 -7.76 13.72 0.45
C ALA A 123 -9.06 13.59 1.25
N LYS A 124 -9.48 12.36 1.58
CA LYS A 124 -10.68 12.09 2.37
C LYS A 124 -10.59 12.70 3.77
N TRP A 125 -9.41 12.65 4.41
CA TRP A 125 -9.17 13.34 5.68
C TRP A 125 -9.45 14.84 5.60
N VAL A 126 -8.91 15.51 4.58
CA VAL A 126 -9.13 16.97 4.37
C VAL A 126 -10.59 17.28 4.05
N LEU A 127 -11.30 16.38 3.38
CA LEU A 127 -12.73 16.47 3.10
C LEU A 127 -13.61 16.08 4.31
N GLY A 128 -13.03 15.94 5.50
CA GLY A 128 -13.79 15.64 6.71
C GLY A 128 -14.32 14.23 6.81
N GLY A 129 -13.69 13.27 6.15
CA GLY A 129 -14.08 11.85 6.11
C GLY A 129 -15.09 11.53 5.01
N VAL A 130 -15.30 12.45 4.06
CA VAL A 130 -16.18 12.26 2.91
C VAL A 130 -15.36 11.86 1.69
N GLU A 131 -15.86 10.92 0.90
CA GLU A 131 -15.21 10.49 -0.34
C GLU A 131 -15.00 11.67 -1.32
N PRO A 132 -13.87 11.73 -2.00
CA PRO A 132 -13.61 12.77 -3.00
C PRO A 132 -14.58 12.68 -4.20
N TYR A 133 -15.08 11.50 -4.52
CA TYR A 133 -16.15 11.23 -5.48
C TYR A 133 -16.83 9.92 -5.09
N GLU A 134 -18.04 9.69 -5.58
CA GLU A 134 -18.83 8.49 -5.28
C GLU A 134 -18.08 7.21 -5.75
N GLY A 135 -17.87 6.27 -4.83
CA GLY A 135 -17.15 5.01 -5.07
C GLY A 135 -15.63 5.10 -4.99
N ALA A 136 -15.07 6.20 -4.47
CA ALA A 136 -13.62 6.35 -4.34
C ALA A 136 -12.99 5.32 -3.38
N ASP A 137 -13.69 4.91 -2.33
CA ASP A 137 -13.22 3.86 -1.40
C ASP A 137 -13.19 2.50 -2.10
N ASP A 138 -14.20 2.16 -2.89
CA ASP A 138 -14.24 0.92 -3.69
C ASP A 138 -13.15 0.90 -4.75
N ASP A 139 -12.88 2.03 -5.38
CA ASP A 139 -11.77 2.22 -6.32
C ASP A 139 -10.42 1.96 -5.65
N ALA A 140 -10.21 2.54 -4.47
CA ALA A 140 -8.98 2.34 -3.70
C ALA A 140 -8.83 0.86 -3.30
N ARG A 141 -9.91 0.22 -2.86
CA ARG A 141 -9.93 -1.21 -2.54
C ARG A 141 -9.57 -2.06 -3.75
N ALA A 142 -10.15 -1.79 -4.92
CA ALA A 142 -9.87 -2.54 -6.14
C ALA A 142 -8.40 -2.43 -6.57
N ILE A 143 -7.81 -1.24 -6.40
CA ILE A 143 -6.39 -1.00 -6.72
C ILE A 143 -5.48 -1.70 -5.70
N ASP A 144 -5.74 -1.58 -4.41
CA ASP A 144 -4.83 -2.08 -3.39
C ASP A 144 -4.88 -3.62 -3.26
N THR A 145 -6.09 -4.20 -3.30
CA THR A 145 -6.27 -5.66 -3.26
C THR A 145 -6.02 -6.34 -4.60
N ARG A 146 -5.97 -5.56 -5.71
CA ARG A 146 -5.95 -6.08 -7.10
C ARG A 146 -7.15 -6.96 -7.43
N ARG A 147 -8.29 -6.70 -6.78
CA ARG A 147 -9.55 -7.40 -6.98
C ARG A 147 -10.64 -6.44 -7.43
N GLY A 148 -11.46 -6.89 -8.38
CA GLY A 148 -12.47 -6.04 -9.00
C GLY A 148 -11.92 -5.15 -10.11
N GLN A 149 -12.74 -4.21 -10.54
CA GLN A 149 -12.39 -3.27 -11.63
C GLN A 149 -12.47 -1.85 -11.05
N PRO A 150 -11.35 -1.17 -10.89
CA PRO A 150 -11.38 0.24 -10.48
C PRO A 150 -11.99 1.11 -11.59
N GLY A 151 -12.65 2.16 -11.20
CA GLY A 151 -13.14 3.17 -12.12
C GLY A 151 -12.01 3.88 -12.88
N PRO A 152 -12.35 4.63 -13.94
CA PRO A 152 -11.36 5.21 -14.85
C PRO A 152 -10.44 6.24 -14.15
N ILE A 153 -10.93 6.94 -13.14
CA ILE A 153 -10.15 7.91 -12.37
C ILE A 153 -9.03 7.19 -11.62
N ALA A 154 -9.38 6.21 -10.77
CA ALA A 154 -8.42 5.49 -9.97
C ALA A 154 -7.42 4.69 -10.83
N ALA A 155 -7.89 4.04 -11.89
CA ALA A 155 -7.03 3.32 -12.82
C ALA A 155 -5.96 4.24 -13.46
N ARG A 156 -6.31 5.49 -13.79
CA ARG A 156 -5.35 6.45 -14.34
C ARG A 156 -4.38 6.97 -13.29
N ILE A 157 -4.88 7.27 -12.09
CA ILE A 157 -4.03 7.69 -10.97
C ILE A 157 -3.04 6.59 -10.58
N ASP A 158 -3.48 5.32 -10.45
CA ASP A 158 -2.58 4.17 -10.17
C ASP A 158 -1.45 4.08 -11.21
N ARG A 159 -1.79 4.16 -12.51
CA ARG A 159 -0.80 4.13 -13.59
C ARG A 159 0.19 5.30 -13.49
N ALA A 160 -0.29 6.51 -13.21
CA ALA A 160 0.56 7.69 -13.07
C ALA A 160 1.53 7.56 -11.88
N LEU A 161 1.02 7.11 -10.72
CA LEU A 161 1.84 6.91 -9.52
C LEU A 161 2.87 5.80 -9.71
N ARG A 162 2.52 4.70 -10.39
CA ARG A 162 3.47 3.62 -10.70
C ARG A 162 4.54 4.06 -11.69
N ALA A 163 4.19 4.91 -12.68
CA ALA A 163 5.16 5.45 -13.63
C ALA A 163 6.15 6.42 -12.96
N ARG A 164 5.64 7.25 -12.04
CA ARG A 164 6.41 8.32 -11.39
C ARG A 164 6.39 8.18 -9.86
N PHE A 165 6.69 7.00 -9.35
CA PHE A 165 6.58 6.65 -7.93
C PHE A 165 7.27 7.65 -6.96
N ARG A 166 8.39 8.27 -7.35
CA ARG A 166 9.13 9.22 -6.52
C ARG A 166 8.75 10.69 -6.72
N ASP A 167 7.83 10.98 -7.64
CA ASP A 167 7.44 12.35 -7.97
C ASP A 167 6.44 12.90 -6.93
N GLU A 168 6.93 13.65 -5.95
CA GLU A 168 6.09 14.30 -4.95
C GLU A 168 5.19 15.39 -5.56
N THR A 169 5.64 16.05 -6.62
CA THR A 169 4.81 17.06 -7.31
C THR A 169 3.56 16.42 -7.90
N LEU A 170 3.70 15.25 -8.54
CA LEU A 170 2.56 14.49 -9.06
C LEU A 170 1.60 14.10 -7.92
N LYS A 171 2.11 13.65 -6.76
CA LYS A 171 1.27 13.30 -5.61
C LYS A 171 0.47 14.50 -5.11
N HIS A 172 1.08 15.68 -5.01
CA HIS A 172 0.35 16.91 -4.68
C HIS A 172 -0.74 17.23 -5.72
N ARG A 173 -0.47 17.04 -7.03
CA ARG A 173 -1.47 17.22 -8.09
C ARG A 173 -2.63 16.24 -7.95
N VAL A 174 -2.36 14.98 -7.64
CA VAL A 174 -3.39 13.98 -7.39
C VAL A 174 -4.26 14.40 -6.19
N ILE A 175 -3.66 14.79 -5.05
CA ILE A 175 -4.43 15.27 -3.89
C ILE A 175 -5.29 16.48 -4.27
N GLN A 176 -4.73 17.48 -4.95
CA GLN A 176 -5.48 18.67 -5.41
C GLN A 176 -6.65 18.29 -6.32
N PHE A 177 -6.45 17.31 -7.22
CA PHE A 177 -7.50 16.79 -8.08
C PHE A 177 -8.63 16.12 -7.28
N LEU A 178 -8.27 15.29 -6.30
CA LEU A 178 -9.23 14.64 -5.41
C LEU A 178 -9.99 15.65 -4.55
N LEU A 179 -9.32 16.67 -4.00
CA LEU A 179 -9.95 17.76 -3.25
C LEU A 179 -10.90 18.61 -4.12
N ALA A 180 -10.67 18.66 -5.42
CA ALA A 180 -11.58 19.26 -6.39
C ALA A 180 -12.69 18.28 -6.84
N HIS A 181 -12.95 17.19 -6.08
CA HIS A 181 -13.94 16.17 -6.37
C HIS A 181 -13.81 15.55 -7.77
N GLY A 182 -12.57 15.38 -8.26
CA GLY A 182 -12.31 14.87 -9.59
C GLY A 182 -12.67 15.81 -10.74
N LYS A 183 -12.91 17.10 -10.45
CA LYS A 183 -13.43 18.09 -11.41
C LYS A 183 -12.42 19.19 -11.75
N ALA A 184 -11.15 18.86 -11.91
CA ALA A 184 -10.07 19.78 -12.26
C ALA A 184 -9.39 19.39 -13.58
N PRO A 185 -9.87 19.84 -14.75
CA PRO A 185 -9.40 19.35 -16.07
C PRO A 185 -7.91 19.53 -16.31
N VAL A 186 -7.32 20.62 -15.82
CA VAL A 186 -5.87 20.88 -15.99
C VAL A 186 -5.04 19.84 -15.20
N LEU A 187 -5.42 19.60 -13.95
CA LEU A 187 -4.74 18.58 -13.13
C LEU A 187 -4.93 17.17 -13.72
N TRP A 188 -6.13 16.90 -14.26
CA TRP A 188 -6.40 15.63 -14.93
C TRP A 188 -5.50 15.40 -16.14
N GLN A 189 -5.27 16.42 -16.97
CA GLN A 189 -4.37 16.31 -18.11
C GLN A 189 -2.92 15.99 -17.69
N GLU A 190 -2.44 16.59 -16.58
CA GLU A 190 -1.12 16.29 -16.03
C GLU A 190 -1.04 14.83 -15.53
N ILE A 191 -2.07 14.36 -14.82
CA ILE A 191 -2.16 12.96 -14.34
C ILE A 191 -2.22 11.98 -15.52
N GLU A 192 -3.04 12.26 -16.54
CA GLU A 192 -3.11 11.41 -17.73
C GLU A 192 -1.80 11.37 -18.52
N ALA A 193 -1.09 12.50 -18.60
CA ALA A 193 0.22 12.55 -19.24
C ALA A 193 1.22 11.63 -18.49
N ALA A 194 1.26 11.72 -17.16
CA ALA A 194 2.09 10.82 -16.33
C ALA A 194 1.66 9.36 -16.47
N ALA A 195 0.35 9.07 -16.52
CA ALA A 195 -0.16 7.70 -16.66
C ALA A 195 0.27 7.00 -17.96
N ARG A 196 0.48 7.76 -19.04
CA ARG A 196 0.97 7.20 -20.31
C ARG A 196 2.44 6.77 -20.26
N GLU A 197 3.22 7.30 -19.33
CA GLU A 197 4.64 6.95 -19.20
C GLU A 197 4.87 5.54 -18.67
N ILE A 198 3.84 4.87 -18.14
CA ILE A 198 3.98 3.48 -17.70
C ILE A 198 4.02 2.48 -18.87
N ASP A 199 3.53 2.84 -20.05
CA ASP A 199 3.36 1.90 -21.16
C ASP A 199 4.64 1.13 -21.51
N PRO A 200 5.83 1.76 -21.64
CA PRO A 200 7.07 1.03 -21.87
C PRO A 200 7.45 0.04 -20.75
N LEU A 201 7.08 0.36 -19.49
CA LEU A 201 7.34 -0.51 -18.35
C LEU A 201 6.42 -1.74 -18.35
N LEU A 202 5.16 -1.56 -18.75
CA LEU A 202 4.20 -2.66 -18.93
C LEU A 202 4.64 -3.58 -20.06
N ASP A 203 5.09 -3.02 -21.18
CA ASP A 203 5.60 -3.81 -22.30
C ASP A 203 6.84 -4.62 -21.94
N GLU A 204 7.75 -4.03 -21.13
CA GLU A 204 8.90 -4.79 -20.64
C GLU A 204 8.48 -5.87 -19.63
N SER A 205 7.46 -5.61 -18.78
CA SER A 205 6.92 -6.63 -17.88
C SER A 205 6.35 -7.84 -18.65
N LYS A 206 5.63 -7.59 -19.74
CA LYS A 206 5.11 -8.66 -20.63
C LYS A 206 6.24 -9.48 -21.25
N ARG A 207 7.32 -8.83 -21.74
CA ARG A 207 8.49 -9.53 -22.27
C ARG A 207 9.21 -10.36 -21.20
N LEU A 208 9.38 -9.81 -19.99
CA LEU A 208 9.96 -10.54 -18.87
C LEU A 208 9.08 -11.74 -18.47
N ALA A 209 7.76 -11.59 -18.56
CA ALA A 209 6.82 -12.65 -18.21
C ALA A 209 6.95 -13.88 -19.13
N GLU A 210 7.44 -13.74 -20.36
CA GLU A 210 7.75 -14.89 -21.25
C GLU A 210 8.84 -15.80 -20.66
N ARG A 211 9.65 -15.29 -19.75
CA ARG A 211 10.77 -15.98 -19.09
C ARG A 211 10.38 -16.65 -17.78
N TYR A 212 9.11 -16.58 -17.37
CA TYR A 212 8.65 -17.29 -16.18
C TYR A 212 8.92 -18.79 -16.29
N GLN A 213 9.49 -19.35 -15.23
CA GLN A 213 9.67 -20.78 -15.03
C GLN A 213 8.72 -21.25 -13.94
N LEU A 214 8.10 -22.40 -14.12
CA LEU A 214 7.34 -23.08 -13.07
C LEU A 214 8.30 -23.98 -12.30
N ILE A 215 8.60 -23.62 -11.05
CA ILE A 215 9.48 -24.37 -10.16
C ILE A 215 8.63 -24.83 -8.97
N ASP A 216 8.40 -26.12 -8.84
CA ASP A 216 7.57 -26.70 -7.76
C ASP A 216 6.18 -26.02 -7.63
N GLY A 217 5.58 -25.67 -8.75
CA GLY A 217 4.28 -24.98 -8.80
C GLY A 217 4.35 -23.48 -8.54
N ILE A 218 5.53 -22.87 -8.46
CA ILE A 218 5.74 -21.44 -8.25
C ILE A 218 6.13 -20.80 -9.59
N ALA A 219 5.46 -19.73 -10.00
CA ALA A 219 5.90 -18.91 -11.13
C ALA A 219 7.09 -18.05 -10.70
N TYR A 220 8.27 -18.35 -11.21
CA TYR A 220 9.53 -17.69 -10.84
C TYR A 220 10.16 -16.98 -12.05
N VAL A 221 10.57 -15.73 -11.88
CA VAL A 221 11.30 -14.96 -12.91
C VAL A 221 12.37 -14.09 -12.30
N GLU A 222 13.46 -13.88 -13.04
CA GLU A 222 14.53 -12.93 -12.69
C GLU A 222 14.46 -11.71 -13.61
N SER A 223 14.51 -10.50 -13.02
CA SER A 223 14.60 -9.27 -13.79
C SER A 223 15.93 -9.19 -14.53
N ALA A 224 15.90 -8.59 -15.71
CA ALA A 224 17.07 -8.48 -16.59
C ALA A 224 17.80 -7.13 -16.41
N GLY A 225 17.56 -6.39 -15.33
CA GLY A 225 18.19 -5.09 -15.06
C GLY A 225 17.61 -3.93 -15.90
N ARG A 226 16.58 -4.15 -16.71
CA ARG A 226 15.82 -3.10 -17.38
C ARG A 226 14.67 -2.62 -16.50
N PRO A 227 14.29 -1.35 -16.56
CA PRO A 227 13.08 -0.86 -15.88
C PRO A 227 11.83 -1.59 -16.36
N TYR A 228 11.01 -2.06 -15.45
CA TYR A 228 9.75 -2.75 -15.68
C TYR A 228 8.75 -2.43 -14.59
N ASP A 229 7.47 -2.72 -14.80
CA ASP A 229 6.45 -2.62 -13.77
C ASP A 229 6.34 -3.93 -13.00
N LYS A 230 6.75 -3.91 -11.73
CA LYS A 230 6.78 -5.09 -10.87
C LYS A 230 5.38 -5.63 -10.57
N THR A 231 4.39 -4.75 -10.42
CA THR A 231 3.01 -5.15 -10.14
C THR A 231 2.44 -5.92 -11.32
N GLU A 232 2.59 -5.39 -12.53
CA GLU A 232 2.16 -6.09 -13.76
C GLU A 232 2.83 -7.46 -13.90
N LEU A 233 4.15 -7.51 -13.70
CA LEU A 233 4.90 -8.76 -13.81
C LEU A 233 4.39 -9.82 -12.81
N LEU A 234 4.13 -9.43 -11.56
CA LEU A 234 3.58 -10.33 -10.55
C LEU A 234 2.17 -10.81 -10.91
N LEU A 235 1.30 -9.92 -11.41
CA LEU A 235 -0.06 -10.30 -11.84
C LEU A 235 -0.03 -11.32 -12.98
N ILE A 236 0.80 -11.10 -14.01
CA ILE A 236 0.98 -12.09 -15.10
C ILE A 236 1.53 -13.43 -14.56
N GLY A 237 2.40 -13.38 -13.54
CA GLY A 237 2.89 -14.59 -12.88
C GLY A 237 1.78 -15.34 -12.13
N GLN A 238 0.85 -14.63 -11.51
CA GLN A 238 -0.30 -15.21 -10.81
C GLN A 238 -1.33 -15.83 -11.76
N GLU A 239 -1.39 -15.42 -13.01
CA GLU A 239 -2.18 -16.11 -14.05
C GLU A 239 -1.62 -17.51 -14.37
N ARG A 240 -0.33 -17.75 -14.10
CA ARG A 240 0.36 -19.02 -14.39
C ARG A 240 0.43 -19.96 -13.18
N SER A 241 0.39 -19.41 -11.98
CA SER A 241 0.50 -20.13 -10.71
C SER A 241 -0.12 -19.33 -9.58
N PRO A 242 -0.69 -19.98 -8.55
CA PRO A 242 -1.20 -19.29 -7.36
C PRO A 242 -0.19 -18.38 -6.66
N VAL A 243 1.12 -18.60 -6.88
CA VAL A 243 2.20 -17.79 -6.30
C VAL A 243 3.18 -17.37 -7.39
N ALA A 244 3.43 -16.06 -7.50
CA ALA A 244 4.46 -15.48 -8.34
C ALA A 244 5.64 -14.97 -7.48
N VAL A 245 6.85 -15.21 -7.96
CA VAL A 245 8.10 -14.72 -7.36
C VAL A 245 8.92 -14.00 -8.40
N VAL A 246 9.24 -12.74 -8.13
CA VAL A 246 10.15 -11.93 -8.95
C VAL A 246 11.43 -11.68 -8.17
N ARG A 247 12.55 -12.14 -8.71
CA ARG A 247 13.90 -11.81 -8.23
C ARG A 247 14.37 -10.53 -8.89
N ASP A 248 14.74 -9.55 -8.10
CA ASP A 248 15.21 -8.26 -8.58
C ASP A 248 16.14 -7.60 -7.56
N SER A 249 17.30 -7.14 -8.02
CA SER A 249 18.23 -6.30 -7.23
C SER A 249 18.54 -6.85 -5.84
N GLY A 250 18.77 -8.18 -5.73
CA GLY A 250 19.12 -8.85 -4.47
C GLY A 250 17.92 -9.11 -3.55
N ALA A 251 16.70 -8.95 -4.05
CA ALA A 251 15.46 -9.20 -3.32
C ALA A 251 14.53 -10.15 -4.09
N LEU A 252 13.67 -10.83 -3.34
CA LEU A 252 12.58 -11.66 -3.84
C LEU A 252 11.26 -10.99 -3.47
N THR A 253 10.47 -10.58 -4.45
CA THR A 253 9.09 -10.16 -4.21
C THR A 253 8.17 -11.32 -4.52
N ILE A 254 7.37 -11.70 -3.53
CA ILE A 254 6.44 -12.84 -3.55
C ILE A 254 5.04 -12.25 -3.56
N ALA A 255 4.17 -12.75 -4.42
CA ALA A 255 2.77 -12.34 -4.43
C ALA A 255 1.84 -13.52 -4.73
N ALA A 256 0.66 -13.47 -4.14
CA ALA A 256 -0.47 -14.35 -4.39
C ALA A 256 -1.74 -13.51 -4.48
N ASP A 257 -2.83 -14.10 -5.01
CA ASP A 257 -4.14 -13.45 -5.00
C ASP A 257 -4.56 -13.09 -3.56
N PHE A 258 -5.24 -11.96 -3.41
CA PHE A 258 -5.67 -11.44 -2.10
C PHE A 258 -6.52 -12.46 -1.32
N GLU A 259 -7.40 -13.19 -1.99
CA GLU A 259 -8.25 -14.23 -1.40
C GLU A 259 -7.60 -15.63 -1.44
N SER A 260 -6.32 -15.71 -1.78
CA SER A 260 -5.62 -16.99 -1.84
C SER A 260 -5.62 -17.77 -0.52
N GLY A 261 -5.84 -17.08 0.62
CA GLY A 261 -5.68 -17.66 1.96
C GLY A 261 -4.23 -18.00 2.32
N LEU A 262 -3.26 -17.52 1.52
CA LEU A 262 -1.84 -17.57 1.87
C LEU A 262 -1.49 -16.36 2.73
N ASP A 263 -0.74 -16.60 3.79
CA ASP A 263 -0.25 -15.56 4.70
C ASP A 263 1.28 -15.62 4.74
N PHE A 264 1.90 -14.82 3.90
CA PHE A 264 3.37 -14.76 3.81
C PHE A 264 3.98 -14.07 5.02
N VAL A 265 3.24 -13.19 5.71
CA VAL A 265 3.70 -12.54 6.94
C VAL A 265 3.95 -13.62 8.01
N LYS A 266 2.95 -14.47 8.27
CA LYS A 266 3.09 -15.61 9.18
C LYS A 266 4.07 -16.65 8.67
N MET A 267 4.01 -16.99 7.37
CA MET A 267 4.89 -18.03 6.78
C MET A 267 6.38 -17.72 6.97
N PHE A 268 6.76 -16.44 6.88
CA PHE A 268 8.14 -16.00 6.94
C PHE A 268 8.53 -15.28 8.24
N ASP A 269 7.60 -15.23 9.21
CA ASP A 269 7.81 -14.61 10.53
C ASP A 269 8.27 -13.14 10.42
N LEU A 270 7.43 -12.31 9.79
CA LEU A 270 7.79 -10.92 9.46
C LEU A 270 7.26 -9.89 10.46
N GLY A 271 6.42 -10.29 11.41
CA GLY A 271 5.82 -9.39 12.40
C GLY A 271 4.74 -8.44 11.86
N GLY A 272 4.67 -8.25 10.54
CA GLY A 272 3.66 -7.40 9.92
C GLY A 272 3.89 -7.18 8.43
N GLY A 273 2.92 -6.55 7.78
CA GLY A 273 2.93 -6.23 6.35
C GLY A 273 1.67 -6.68 5.63
N MET A 274 1.74 -6.81 4.32
CA MET A 274 0.65 -7.32 3.49
C MET A 274 0.71 -8.85 3.42
N PRO A 275 -0.30 -9.59 3.91
CA PRO A 275 -0.24 -11.07 3.98
C PRO A 275 0.06 -11.75 2.64
N THR A 276 -0.47 -11.23 1.56
CA THR A 276 -0.35 -11.85 0.23
C THR A 276 0.75 -11.24 -0.65
N ARG A 277 1.52 -10.26 -0.13
CA ARG A 277 2.64 -9.67 -0.88
C ARG A 277 3.75 -9.23 0.06
N VAL A 278 4.92 -9.87 -0.06
CA VAL A 278 6.10 -9.56 0.75
C VAL A 278 7.34 -9.44 -0.12
N THR A 279 8.33 -8.73 0.38
CA THR A 279 9.67 -8.66 -0.23
C THR A 279 10.71 -9.10 0.78
N LEU A 280 11.52 -10.09 0.42
CA LEU A 280 12.55 -10.69 1.26
C LEU A 280 13.92 -10.56 0.60
N PRO A 281 15.02 -10.53 1.38
CA PRO A 281 16.38 -10.61 0.84
C PRO A 281 16.58 -11.91 0.05
N GLU A 282 17.30 -11.83 -1.06
CA GLU A 282 17.64 -12.99 -1.90
C GLU A 282 18.36 -14.11 -1.12
N ALA A 283 19.11 -13.76 -0.09
CA ALA A 283 19.78 -14.72 0.77
C ALA A 283 18.81 -15.76 1.39
N ARG A 284 17.51 -15.43 1.50
CA ARG A 284 16.46 -16.35 1.96
C ARG A 284 15.85 -17.21 0.84
N ARG A 285 16.39 -17.20 -0.40
CA ARG A 285 15.79 -17.89 -1.56
C ARG A 285 15.46 -19.36 -1.29
N ALA A 286 16.39 -20.12 -0.72
CA ALA A 286 16.18 -21.54 -0.47
C ALA A 286 15.01 -21.79 0.51
N GLU A 287 14.95 -21.01 1.59
CA GLU A 287 13.84 -21.05 2.55
C GLU A 287 12.51 -20.67 1.87
N VAL A 288 12.51 -19.57 1.11
CA VAL A 288 11.32 -19.08 0.39
C VAL A 288 10.76 -20.15 -0.53
N MET A 289 11.58 -20.69 -1.42
CA MET A 289 11.13 -21.68 -2.39
C MET A 289 10.62 -22.95 -1.71
N SER A 290 11.31 -23.43 -0.66
CA SER A 290 10.89 -24.62 0.09
C SER A 290 9.55 -24.44 0.81
N LYS A 291 9.34 -23.32 1.52
CA LYS A 291 8.09 -23.04 2.22
C LYS A 291 6.90 -22.84 1.27
N LEU A 292 7.11 -22.12 0.16
CA LEU A 292 6.08 -21.94 -0.86
C LEU A 292 5.69 -23.26 -1.53
N ALA A 293 6.65 -24.07 -1.93
CA ALA A 293 6.39 -25.39 -2.51
C ALA A 293 5.59 -26.29 -1.55
N ALA A 294 5.97 -26.34 -0.28
CA ALA A 294 5.24 -27.09 0.75
C ALA A 294 3.79 -26.58 0.92
N ALA A 295 3.59 -25.28 0.94
CA ALA A 295 2.25 -24.68 1.06
C ALA A 295 1.37 -24.99 -0.15
N LEU A 296 1.92 -24.94 -1.36
CA LEU A 296 1.19 -25.28 -2.59
C LEU A 296 0.86 -26.77 -2.66
N ALA A 297 1.79 -27.66 -2.29
CA ALA A 297 1.56 -29.09 -2.24
C ALA A 297 0.46 -29.47 -1.22
N ALA A 298 0.45 -28.83 -0.04
CA ALA A 298 -0.59 -29.05 0.98
C ALA A 298 -1.98 -28.62 0.50
N ARG A 299 -2.07 -27.64 -0.38
CA ARG A 299 -3.34 -27.17 -0.99
C ARG A 299 -3.82 -28.10 -2.10
N ALA A 300 -2.91 -28.58 -2.95
CA ALA A 300 -3.25 -29.53 -4.01
C ALA A 300 -3.78 -30.86 -3.47
N GLY A 301 -3.38 -31.26 -2.27
CA GLY A 301 -3.86 -32.47 -1.59
C GLY A 301 -5.19 -32.31 -0.84
N ARG A 302 -5.80 -31.12 -0.76
CA ARG A 302 -7.12 -30.92 -0.15
C ARG A 302 -8.21 -31.09 -1.22
N PRO A 303 -9.22 -31.98 -1.02
CA PRO A 303 -10.36 -32.06 -1.94
C PRO A 303 -11.06 -30.71 -1.99
N ALA A 304 -11.40 -30.28 -3.21
CA ALA A 304 -12.22 -29.09 -3.45
C ALA A 304 -13.59 -29.28 -2.77
N GLY A 305 -13.87 -28.53 -1.73
CA GLY A 305 -15.17 -28.50 -1.08
C GLY A 305 -15.15 -28.83 0.41
N VAL A 306 -14.82 -27.87 1.23
CA VAL A 306 -15.48 -27.55 2.53
C VAL A 306 -15.15 -26.08 2.80
N VAL A 307 -16.07 -25.21 2.45
CA VAL A 307 -16.16 -23.85 2.98
C VAL A 307 -17.38 -23.81 3.90
#